data_a8d78eabbd1aad7a6e0766876a2bdaa8
#
_entry.id   a8d78eabbd1aad7a6e0766876a2bdaa8
#
_cell.length_a   1.000
_cell.length_b   1.000
_cell.length_c   1.000
_cell.angle_alpha   90.00
_cell.angle_beta   90.00
_cell.angle_gamma   90.00
#
_symmetry.space_group_name_H-M   'P 1'
#
loop_
_entity.id
_entity.type
_entity.pdbx_description
1 polymer ?
#
loop_
_entity_poly.entity_id
_entity_poly.type
_entity_poly.pdbx_seq_one_letter_code
_entity_poly.pdbx_strand_id
1 'polypeptide(L)'
;MPPPFRCVVFSVAGQALALPVEAVRRFLPLPRLERLPTAPLPVEGVFRYQGEVVPVLRLDVLLDLVPFDSGAGAPAPGLYSPLLLVTWQGRPAALLADQVHGDTLVEPAERTQSDPALSFNGCAAGAFPDRVTGRGGSVTLLAPDRLLSEAEGRLLDAFRASAERRLAQWQVPADANDEASVGGGAG
;
A
#
# COMPACT_ATOMS: atom_id res chain seq x y z
N MET A 1 -4.98 12.15 -29.53
CA MET A 1 -3.95 12.31 -28.50
C MET A 1 -4.62 12.19 -27.13
N PRO A 2 -4.18 11.32 -26.23
CA PRO A 2 -4.74 11.28 -24.88
C PRO A 2 -4.50 12.62 -24.20
N PRO A 3 -5.40 13.04 -23.29
CA PRO A 3 -5.23 14.29 -22.55
C PRO A 3 -4.06 14.17 -21.54
N PRO A 4 -3.47 15.31 -21.13
CA PRO A 4 -2.55 15.33 -19.99
C PRO A 4 -3.25 14.81 -18.74
N PHE A 5 -2.48 14.14 -17.85
CA PHE A 5 -3.00 13.56 -16.63
C PHE A 5 -2.09 13.86 -15.44
N ARG A 6 -2.66 13.88 -14.24
CA ARG A 6 -1.91 14.17 -13.02
C ARG A 6 -1.46 12.89 -12.34
N CYS A 7 -0.22 12.92 -11.85
CA CYS A 7 0.37 11.81 -11.09
C CYS A 7 0.87 12.29 -9.74
N VAL A 8 0.76 11.43 -8.74
CA VAL A 8 1.47 11.57 -7.47
C VAL A 8 2.83 10.91 -7.62
N VAL A 9 3.89 11.63 -7.29
CA VAL A 9 5.28 11.14 -7.30
C VAL A 9 5.71 10.82 -5.88
N PHE A 10 6.26 9.64 -5.70
CA PHE A 10 6.78 9.15 -4.42
C PHE A 10 8.03 8.30 -4.64
N SER A 11 8.78 8.03 -3.59
CA SER A 11 9.97 7.16 -3.66
C SER A 11 9.81 5.90 -2.83
N VAL A 12 10.40 4.82 -3.33
CA VAL A 12 10.50 3.52 -2.66
C VAL A 12 11.88 2.94 -2.98
N ALA A 13 12.64 2.56 -1.96
CA ALA A 13 14.00 2.03 -2.11
C ALA A 13 14.90 2.90 -3.03
N GLY A 14 14.75 4.22 -2.93
CA GLY A 14 15.48 5.18 -3.74
C GLY A 14 14.99 5.37 -5.17
N GLN A 15 14.02 4.59 -5.63
CA GLN A 15 13.40 4.71 -6.95
C GLN A 15 12.26 5.72 -6.94
N ALA A 16 12.19 6.57 -7.97
CA ALA A 16 11.07 7.49 -8.17
C ALA A 16 9.94 6.79 -8.94
N LEU A 17 8.79 6.69 -8.30
CA LEU A 17 7.60 6.04 -8.80
C LEU A 17 6.45 7.03 -8.85
N ALA A 18 5.46 6.77 -9.68
CA ALA A 18 4.25 7.56 -9.75
C ALA A 18 3.00 6.70 -9.91
N LEU A 19 1.90 7.21 -9.38
CA LEU A 19 0.55 6.70 -9.61
C LEU A 19 -0.34 7.82 -10.14
N PRO A 20 -1.31 7.52 -11.02
CA PRO A 20 -2.35 8.48 -11.36
C PRO A 20 -3.04 8.99 -10.09
N VAL A 21 -3.32 10.31 -10.02
CA VAL A 21 -3.94 10.92 -8.83
C VAL A 21 -5.28 10.26 -8.48
N GLU A 22 -6.04 9.87 -9.48
CA GLU A 22 -7.34 9.20 -9.31
C GLU A 22 -7.23 7.80 -8.66
N ALA A 23 -6.05 7.18 -8.70
CA ALA A 23 -5.80 5.91 -8.04
C ALA A 23 -5.53 6.08 -6.54
N VAL A 24 -5.11 7.26 -6.11
CA VAL A 24 -4.76 7.56 -4.72
C VAL A 24 -5.93 8.24 -4.02
N ARG A 25 -6.56 7.56 -3.08
CA ARG A 25 -7.69 8.10 -2.32
C ARG A 25 -7.25 9.08 -1.24
N ARG A 26 -6.15 8.78 -0.56
CA ARG A 26 -5.66 9.57 0.57
C ARG A 26 -4.21 9.23 0.90
N PHE A 27 -3.51 10.20 1.50
CA PHE A 27 -2.24 9.99 2.20
C PHE A 27 -2.51 9.84 3.68
N LEU A 28 -1.87 8.88 4.31
CA LEU A 28 -1.97 8.63 5.75
C LEU A 28 -0.58 8.55 6.36
N PRO A 29 -0.38 9.02 7.59
CA PRO A 29 0.80 8.66 8.35
C PRO A 29 0.79 7.16 8.62
N LEU A 30 1.95 6.55 8.82
CA LEU A 30 2.05 5.14 9.17
C LEU A 30 1.38 4.89 10.53
N PRO A 31 0.25 4.16 10.59
CA PRO A 31 -0.40 3.83 11.84
C PRO A 31 0.34 2.68 12.53
N ARG A 32 -0.05 2.37 13.76
CA ARG A 32 0.36 1.11 14.37
C ARG A 32 -0.22 -0.05 13.56
N LEU A 33 0.66 -0.89 13.04
CA LEU A 33 0.27 -2.05 12.26
C LEU A 33 0.15 -3.28 13.16
N GLU A 34 -0.87 -4.08 12.91
CA GLU A 34 -0.98 -5.42 13.43
C GLU A 34 -0.26 -6.38 12.47
N ARG A 35 0.82 -6.99 12.94
CA ARG A 35 1.58 -7.97 12.16
C ARG A 35 1.04 -9.35 12.44
N LEU A 36 0.60 -10.03 11.38
CA LEU A 36 0.09 -11.38 11.48
C LEU A 36 1.19 -12.36 11.05
N PRO A 37 1.46 -13.43 11.82
CA PRO A 37 2.54 -14.38 11.54
C PRO A 37 2.42 -15.08 10.17
N THR A 38 1.23 -15.12 9.61
CA THR A 38 0.90 -15.77 8.33
C THR A 38 0.77 -14.76 7.18
N ALA A 39 1.25 -13.53 7.36
CA ALA A 39 1.20 -12.52 6.31
C ALA A 39 2.06 -12.93 5.11
N PRO A 40 1.57 -12.75 3.87
CA PRO A 40 2.40 -12.89 2.68
C PRO A 40 3.57 -11.92 2.70
N LEU A 41 4.68 -12.26 2.07
CA LEU A 41 5.91 -11.46 2.04
C LEU A 41 5.70 -9.97 1.74
N PRO A 42 4.88 -9.55 0.75
CA PRO A 42 4.68 -8.13 0.46
C PRO A 42 3.76 -7.41 1.46
N VAL A 43 3.19 -8.12 2.46
CA VAL A 43 2.30 -7.50 3.45
C VAL A 43 3.09 -7.18 4.72
N GLU A 44 3.30 -5.88 5.00
CA GLU A 44 3.95 -5.41 6.23
C GLU A 44 3.07 -5.64 7.48
N GLY A 45 1.76 -5.54 7.31
CA GLY A 45 0.78 -5.71 8.36
C GLY A 45 -0.59 -5.21 7.92
N VAL A 46 -1.51 -5.09 8.87
CA VAL A 46 -2.85 -4.56 8.65
C VAL A 46 -3.18 -3.48 9.66
N PHE A 47 -4.10 -2.59 9.31
CA PHE A 47 -4.71 -1.63 10.22
C PHE A 47 -6.19 -1.47 9.92
N ARG A 48 -6.94 -0.88 10.86
CA ARG A 48 -8.36 -0.57 10.63
C ARG A 48 -8.51 0.85 10.11
N TYR A 49 -9.24 0.98 9.02
CA TYR A 49 -9.59 2.26 8.44
C TYR A 49 -11.07 2.29 8.08
N GLN A 50 -11.83 3.19 8.70
CA GLN A 50 -13.29 3.32 8.50
C GLN A 50 -14.07 1.98 8.68
N GLY A 51 -13.65 1.16 9.65
CA GLY A 51 -14.27 -0.13 9.94
C GLY A 51 -13.76 -1.32 9.11
N GLU A 52 -13.00 -1.08 8.06
CA GLU A 52 -12.43 -2.13 7.21
C GLU A 52 -10.99 -2.47 7.60
N VAL A 53 -10.59 -3.71 7.39
CA VAL A 53 -9.21 -4.15 7.51
C VAL A 53 -8.46 -3.83 6.23
N VAL A 54 -7.44 -2.98 6.36
CA VAL A 54 -6.63 -2.51 5.23
C VAL A 54 -5.23 -3.12 5.33
N PRO A 55 -4.80 -3.93 4.36
CA PRO A 55 -3.43 -4.42 4.29
C PRO A 55 -2.48 -3.31 3.83
N VAL A 56 -1.28 -3.30 4.41
CA VAL A 56 -0.18 -2.43 4.02
C VAL A 56 0.81 -3.23 3.20
N LEU A 57 0.99 -2.80 1.95
CA LEU A 57 1.83 -3.48 0.97
C LEU A 57 3.19 -2.80 0.88
N ARG A 58 4.24 -3.60 0.88
CA ARG A 58 5.61 -3.19 0.65
C ARG A 58 5.91 -3.21 -0.84
N LEU A 59 5.97 -2.05 -1.44
CA LEU A 59 6.28 -1.92 -2.87
C LEU A 59 7.72 -2.32 -3.20
N ASP A 60 8.66 -2.14 -2.28
CA ASP A 60 10.06 -2.58 -2.45
C ASP A 60 10.15 -4.10 -2.63
N VAL A 61 9.33 -4.85 -1.89
CA VAL A 61 9.23 -6.31 -2.01
C VAL A 61 8.42 -6.71 -3.25
N LEU A 62 7.28 -6.04 -3.47
CA LEU A 62 6.36 -6.36 -4.56
C LEU A 62 6.98 -6.13 -5.94
N LEU A 63 7.81 -5.08 -6.06
CA LEU A 63 8.48 -4.69 -7.30
C LEU A 63 9.93 -5.20 -7.40
N ASP A 64 10.36 -6.02 -6.44
CA ASP A 64 11.72 -6.57 -6.37
C ASP A 64 12.82 -5.49 -6.46
N LEU A 65 12.58 -4.36 -5.77
CA LEU A 65 13.49 -3.22 -5.76
C LEU A 65 14.66 -3.40 -4.79
N VAL A 66 14.57 -4.35 -3.87
CA VAL A 66 15.64 -4.70 -2.94
C VAL A 66 16.28 -5.99 -3.41
N PRO A 67 17.60 -6.04 -3.66
CA PRO A 67 18.28 -7.27 -4.02
C PRO A 67 18.06 -8.33 -2.93
N PHE A 68 17.53 -9.47 -3.33
CA PHE A 68 17.25 -10.61 -2.43
C PHE A 68 18.52 -11.13 -1.73
N ASP A 69 19.68 -10.75 -2.24
CA ASP A 69 21.02 -11.26 -1.87
C ASP A 69 21.72 -10.42 -0.79
N SER A 70 21.12 -9.35 -0.30
CA SER A 70 21.80 -8.46 0.63
C SER A 70 21.82 -8.92 2.09
N GLY A 71 21.28 -10.11 2.42
CA GLY A 71 21.32 -10.68 3.79
C GLY A 71 20.72 -9.80 4.89
N ALA A 72 20.50 -8.53 4.58
CA ALA A 72 19.74 -7.59 5.37
C ALA A 72 18.31 -7.62 4.82
N GLY A 73 17.39 -8.15 5.57
CA GLY A 73 15.96 -8.03 5.27
C GLY A 73 15.64 -6.59 4.85
N ALA A 74 14.64 -6.40 4.01
CA ALA A 74 14.22 -5.07 3.60
C ALA A 74 14.13 -4.15 4.82
N PRO A 75 14.70 -2.94 4.77
CA PRO A 75 14.78 -2.05 5.92
C PRO A 75 13.37 -1.84 6.52
N ALA A 76 13.29 -1.81 7.84
CA ALA A 76 12.03 -1.52 8.50
C ALA A 76 11.52 -0.14 8.07
N PRO A 77 10.18 0.02 7.86
CA PRO A 77 9.63 1.31 7.52
C PRO A 77 10.03 2.36 8.55
N GLY A 78 10.42 3.53 8.07
CA GLY A 78 10.73 4.66 8.94
C GLY A 78 9.48 5.14 9.68
N LEU A 79 9.67 5.76 10.84
CA LEU A 79 8.58 6.31 11.66
C LEU A 79 7.67 7.29 10.88
N TYR A 80 8.22 7.95 9.87
CA TYR A 80 7.54 8.95 9.05
C TYR A 80 7.19 8.45 7.65
N SER A 81 7.30 7.15 7.39
CA SER A 81 6.95 6.58 6.08
C SER A 81 5.46 6.78 5.81
N PRO A 82 5.09 7.49 4.73
CA PRO A 82 3.70 7.71 4.41
C PRO A 82 3.06 6.46 3.77
N LEU A 83 1.75 6.34 3.97
CA LEU A 83 0.92 5.37 3.26
C LEU A 83 0.11 6.08 2.18
N LEU A 84 0.10 5.51 0.97
CA LEU A 84 -0.82 5.86 -0.09
C LEU A 84 -2.01 4.89 -0.04
N LEU A 85 -3.17 5.38 0.39
CA LEU A 85 -4.40 4.59 0.36
C LEU A 85 -4.92 4.55 -1.07
N VAL A 86 -4.99 3.37 -1.63
CA VAL A 86 -5.47 3.10 -3.00
C VAL A 86 -6.70 2.19 -2.97
N THR A 87 -7.42 2.14 -4.09
CA THR A 87 -8.47 1.14 -4.29
C THR A 87 -7.96 0.11 -5.27
N TRP A 88 -7.93 -1.15 -4.85
CA TRP A 88 -7.61 -2.27 -5.69
C TRP A 88 -8.79 -3.25 -5.71
N GLN A 89 -9.31 -3.56 -6.91
CA GLN A 89 -10.52 -4.38 -7.11
C GLN A 89 -11.70 -3.98 -6.19
N GLY A 90 -11.93 -2.66 -6.05
CA GLY A 90 -13.02 -2.12 -5.24
C GLY A 90 -12.78 -2.13 -3.73
N ARG A 91 -11.62 -2.61 -3.25
CA ARG A 91 -11.28 -2.68 -1.83
C ARG A 91 -10.07 -1.80 -1.49
N PRO A 92 -10.01 -1.23 -0.28
CA PRO A 92 -8.88 -0.42 0.13
C PRO A 92 -7.62 -1.27 0.35
N ALA A 93 -6.49 -0.78 -0.13
CA ALA A 93 -5.16 -1.25 0.20
C ALA A 93 -4.26 -0.03 0.45
N ALA A 94 -3.22 -0.17 1.23
CA ALA A 94 -2.28 0.90 1.49
C ALA A 94 -0.89 0.51 0.96
N LEU A 95 -0.26 1.42 0.23
CA LEU A 95 1.08 1.24 -0.29
C LEU A 95 2.05 2.01 0.61
N LEU A 96 3.08 1.33 1.10
CA LEU A 96 4.12 1.95 1.92
C LEU A 96 5.13 2.63 1.00
N ALA A 97 5.39 3.92 1.25
CA ALA A 97 6.41 4.69 0.56
C ALA A 97 7.46 5.22 1.54
N ASP A 98 8.65 5.54 1.03
CA ASP A 98 9.68 6.21 1.82
C ASP A 98 9.33 7.69 1.98
N GLN A 99 8.92 8.32 0.88
CA GLN A 99 8.57 9.73 0.83
C GLN A 99 7.59 10.02 -0.31
N VAL A 100 6.65 10.93 -0.08
CA VAL A 100 5.81 11.54 -1.12
C VAL A 100 6.41 12.89 -1.47
N HIS A 101 6.66 13.12 -2.76
CA HIS A 101 7.30 14.34 -3.26
C HIS A 101 6.30 15.39 -3.74
N GLY A 102 5.10 14.99 -4.12
CA GLY A 102 4.05 15.87 -4.62
C GLY A 102 3.36 15.29 -5.85
N ASP A 103 2.64 16.14 -6.55
CA ASP A 103 1.98 15.79 -7.79
C ASP A 103 2.54 16.57 -8.98
N THR A 104 2.39 16.01 -10.17
CA THR A 104 2.84 16.63 -11.42
C THR A 104 1.86 16.35 -12.55
N LEU A 105 1.80 17.27 -13.52
CA LEU A 105 1.10 17.06 -14.77
C LEU A 105 2.04 16.38 -15.76
N VAL A 106 1.60 15.31 -16.36
CA VAL A 106 2.36 14.54 -17.36
C VAL A 106 1.71 14.71 -18.72
N GLU A 107 2.46 15.27 -19.65
CA GLU A 107 2.04 15.38 -21.05
C GLU A 107 2.23 14.03 -21.76
N PRO A 108 1.28 13.63 -22.62
CA PRO A 108 1.39 12.36 -23.33
C PRO A 108 2.67 12.22 -24.16
N ALA A 109 3.17 13.33 -24.72
CA ALA A 109 4.38 13.35 -25.51
C ALA A 109 5.66 13.10 -24.67
N GLU A 110 5.63 13.33 -23.36
CA GLU A 110 6.74 13.10 -22.44
C GLU A 110 6.79 11.66 -21.92
N ARG A 111 5.71 10.95 -22.09
CA ARG A 111 5.58 9.58 -21.60
C ARG A 111 6.23 8.60 -22.57
N THR A 112 7.26 7.92 -22.11
CA THR A 112 7.78 6.74 -22.77
C THR A 112 6.93 5.54 -22.34
N GLN A 113 6.38 4.79 -23.32
CA GLN A 113 5.68 3.56 -23.00
C GLN A 113 6.70 2.48 -22.63
N SER A 114 6.47 1.79 -21.53
CA SER A 114 7.23 0.59 -21.18
C SER A 114 6.53 -0.63 -21.79
N ASP A 115 7.33 -1.55 -22.34
CA ASP A 115 6.81 -2.86 -22.69
C ASP A 115 6.45 -3.60 -21.38
N PRO A 116 5.19 -4.00 -21.17
CA PRO A 116 4.79 -4.72 -19.97
C PRO A 116 5.60 -6.00 -19.73
N ALA A 117 6.12 -6.62 -20.80
CA ALA A 117 6.95 -7.82 -20.73
C ALA A 117 8.36 -7.55 -20.16
N LEU A 118 8.83 -6.30 -20.20
CA LEU A 118 10.15 -5.89 -19.72
C LEU A 118 10.11 -5.21 -18.34
N SER A 119 8.93 -5.01 -17.78
CA SER A 119 8.75 -4.40 -16.47
C SER A 119 8.42 -5.43 -15.40
N PHE A 120 8.87 -5.17 -14.16
CA PHE A 120 8.53 -6.00 -13.01
C PHE A 120 7.02 -6.22 -12.92
N ASN A 121 6.58 -7.48 -12.96
CA ASN A 121 5.17 -7.89 -12.92
C ASN A 121 4.24 -7.20 -13.93
N GLY A 122 4.78 -6.56 -14.98
CA GLY A 122 3.97 -5.81 -15.95
C GLY A 122 3.28 -4.56 -15.40
N CYS A 123 3.63 -4.13 -14.17
CA CYS A 123 2.97 -3.00 -13.52
C CYS A 123 3.48 -1.63 -13.97
N ALA A 124 4.62 -1.54 -14.66
CA ALA A 124 5.10 -0.29 -15.22
C ALA A 124 4.29 0.06 -16.47
N ALA A 125 3.55 1.15 -16.43
CA ALA A 125 2.78 1.67 -17.55
C ALA A 125 3.60 2.59 -18.46
N GLY A 126 4.76 3.06 -17.99
CA GLY A 126 5.64 3.97 -18.72
C GLY A 126 6.59 4.71 -17.80
N ALA A 127 7.27 5.69 -18.34
CA ALA A 127 8.15 6.58 -17.58
C ALA A 127 8.07 8.01 -18.15
N PHE A 128 8.40 8.99 -17.33
CA PHE A 128 8.48 10.39 -17.72
C PHE A 128 9.64 11.09 -16.97
N PRO A 129 10.15 12.25 -17.47
CA PRO A 129 11.25 12.95 -16.83
C PRO A 129 10.92 13.40 -15.40
N ASP A 130 11.86 13.19 -14.48
CA ASP A 130 11.72 13.63 -13.09
C ASP A 130 11.90 15.14 -12.95
N ARG A 131 10.82 15.83 -12.58
CA ARG A 131 10.81 17.27 -12.30
C ARG A 131 10.43 17.60 -10.85
N VAL A 132 10.15 16.56 -10.05
CA VAL A 132 9.53 16.73 -8.73
C VAL A 132 10.49 16.37 -7.61
N THR A 133 11.27 15.29 -7.74
CA THR A 133 12.16 14.85 -6.66
C THR A 133 13.44 15.68 -6.57
N GLY A 134 13.79 16.42 -7.61
CA GLY A 134 15.06 17.18 -7.72
C GLY A 134 16.31 16.31 -7.92
N ARG A 135 16.14 15.01 -8.07
CA ARG A 135 17.27 14.07 -8.28
C ARG A 135 17.63 13.89 -9.75
N GLY A 136 16.75 14.35 -10.65
CA GLY A 136 16.89 14.11 -12.10
C GLY A 136 16.59 12.65 -12.46
N GLY A 137 16.68 12.35 -13.76
CA GLY A 137 16.39 11.02 -14.28
C GLY A 137 14.94 10.85 -14.69
N SER A 138 14.36 9.68 -14.45
CA SER A 138 12.98 9.37 -14.83
C SER A 138 12.16 8.82 -13.66
N VAL A 139 10.87 9.10 -13.70
CA VAL A 139 9.86 8.57 -12.79
C VAL A 139 9.15 7.43 -13.50
N THR A 140 9.04 6.27 -12.87
CA THR A 140 8.30 5.13 -13.40
C THR A 140 6.82 5.27 -13.04
N LEU A 141 5.97 5.33 -14.05
CA LEU A 141 4.52 5.34 -13.90
C LEU A 141 4.02 3.91 -13.70
N LEU A 142 3.33 3.68 -12.59
CA LEU A 142 2.71 2.40 -12.27
C LEU A 142 1.26 2.34 -12.75
N ALA A 143 0.83 1.15 -13.17
CA ALA A 143 -0.58 0.83 -13.45
C ALA A 143 -1.20 0.24 -12.18
N PRO A 144 -2.15 0.92 -11.52
CA PRO A 144 -2.72 0.47 -10.24
C PRO A 144 -3.31 -0.94 -10.29
N ASP A 145 -3.98 -1.24 -11.39
CA ASP A 145 -4.67 -2.53 -11.64
C ASP A 145 -3.71 -3.70 -11.87
N ARG A 146 -2.44 -3.42 -12.15
CA ARG A 146 -1.40 -4.42 -12.39
C ARG A 146 -0.37 -4.52 -11.27
N LEU A 147 -0.56 -3.78 -10.18
CA LEU A 147 0.34 -3.84 -9.01
C LEU A 147 0.38 -5.24 -8.39
N LEU A 148 -0.73 -5.96 -8.45
CA LEU A 148 -0.85 -7.33 -7.99
C LEU A 148 -1.29 -8.24 -9.15
N SER A 149 -0.64 -9.38 -9.29
CA SER A 149 -1.13 -10.45 -10.14
C SER A 149 -2.44 -11.03 -9.58
N GLU A 150 -3.19 -11.77 -10.39
CA GLU A 150 -4.40 -12.45 -9.91
C GLU A 150 -4.14 -13.40 -8.73
N ALA A 151 -2.99 -14.09 -8.75
CA ALA A 151 -2.61 -15.01 -7.69
C ALA A 151 -2.32 -14.26 -6.38
N GLU A 152 -1.56 -13.17 -6.45
CA GLU A 152 -1.28 -12.30 -5.30
C GLU A 152 -2.55 -11.65 -4.78
N GLY A 153 -3.44 -11.23 -5.65
CA GLY A 153 -4.74 -10.68 -5.28
C GLY A 153 -5.60 -11.67 -4.51
N ARG A 154 -5.71 -12.91 -4.99
CA ARG A 154 -6.43 -13.97 -4.27
C ARG A 154 -5.81 -14.28 -2.91
N LEU A 155 -4.48 -14.29 -2.83
CA LEU A 155 -3.77 -14.48 -1.58
C LEU A 155 -4.03 -13.35 -0.59
N LEU A 156 -4.04 -12.12 -1.08
CA LEU A 156 -4.33 -10.92 -0.29
C LEU A 156 -5.77 -10.93 0.25
N ASP A 157 -6.74 -11.33 -0.57
CA ASP A 157 -8.15 -11.44 -0.15
C ASP A 157 -8.35 -12.54 0.90
N ALA A 158 -7.72 -13.69 0.72
CA ALA A 158 -7.73 -14.77 1.70
C ALA A 158 -7.08 -14.35 3.04
N PHE A 159 -5.97 -13.63 2.95
CA PHE A 159 -5.29 -13.05 4.10
C PHE A 159 -6.16 -12.03 4.83
N ARG A 160 -6.79 -11.10 4.11
CA ARG A 160 -7.71 -10.10 4.65
C ARG A 160 -8.87 -10.75 5.39
N ALA A 161 -9.54 -11.72 4.77
CA ALA A 161 -10.64 -12.46 5.40
C ALA A 161 -10.20 -13.19 6.68
N SER A 162 -8.98 -13.74 6.70
CA SER A 162 -8.40 -14.34 7.89
C SER A 162 -8.11 -13.31 8.98
N ALA A 163 -7.58 -12.16 8.62
CA ALA A 163 -7.31 -11.06 9.53
C ALA A 163 -8.60 -10.52 10.15
N GLU A 164 -9.65 -10.33 9.35
CA GLU A 164 -10.96 -9.87 9.82
C GLU A 164 -11.55 -10.82 10.86
N ARG A 165 -11.50 -12.15 10.59
CA ARG A 165 -11.98 -13.17 11.55
C ARG A 165 -11.21 -13.13 12.86
N ARG A 166 -9.89 -13.03 12.82
CA ARG A 166 -9.05 -12.96 14.04
C ARG A 166 -9.35 -11.70 14.84
N LEU A 167 -9.42 -10.56 14.20
CA LEU A 167 -9.72 -9.29 14.86
C LEU A 167 -11.12 -9.27 15.47
N ALA A 168 -12.11 -9.93 14.85
CA ALA A 168 -13.45 -10.07 15.39
C ALA A 168 -13.48 -10.95 16.66
N GLN A 169 -12.65 -11.99 16.75
CA GLN A 169 -12.56 -12.87 17.92
C GLN A 169 -11.97 -12.18 19.16
N TRP A 170 -11.18 -11.12 18.97
CA TRP A 170 -10.56 -10.38 20.08
C TRP A 170 -11.38 -9.16 20.53
N GLN A 171 -12.47 -8.83 19.85
CA GLN A 171 -13.44 -7.85 20.32
C GLN A 171 -14.35 -8.53 21.36
N VAL A 172 -13.97 -8.41 22.63
CA VAL A 172 -14.88 -8.76 23.75
C VAL A 172 -16.09 -7.83 23.63
N PRO A 173 -17.32 -8.36 23.60
CA PRO A 173 -18.52 -7.53 23.63
C PRO A 173 -18.46 -6.61 24.85
N ALA A 174 -18.71 -5.31 24.67
CA ALA A 174 -18.73 -4.34 25.77
C ALA A 174 -19.83 -4.62 26.82
N ASP A 175 -20.72 -5.55 26.56
CA ASP A 175 -21.91 -5.84 27.36
C ASP A 175 -21.70 -6.91 28.46
N ALA A 176 -20.49 -7.47 28.59
CA ALA A 176 -20.26 -8.52 29.60
C ALA A 176 -19.93 -7.98 31.01
N ASN A 177 -19.87 -6.66 31.21
CA ASN A 177 -19.46 -6.05 32.49
C ASN A 177 -20.61 -5.42 33.31
N ASP A 178 -21.85 -5.48 32.81
CA ASP A 178 -22.98 -4.81 33.50
C ASP A 178 -23.88 -5.74 34.34
N GLU A 179 -23.63 -7.06 34.31
CA GLU A 179 -24.46 -8.00 35.11
C GLU A 179 -23.84 -8.42 36.46
N ALA A 180 -22.65 -7.94 36.81
CA ALA A 180 -22.00 -8.30 38.08
C ALA A 180 -22.24 -7.32 39.24
N SER A 181 -23.09 -6.29 39.07
CA SER A 181 -23.26 -5.22 40.08
C SER A 181 -24.65 -5.15 40.73
N VAL A 182 -25.54 -6.12 40.51
CA VAL A 182 -26.85 -6.14 41.18
C VAL A 182 -27.03 -7.47 41.93
N GLY A 183 -26.56 -7.53 43.16
CA GLY A 183 -26.79 -8.70 44.00
C GLY A 183 -26.06 -8.67 45.32
N GLY A 184 -26.36 -7.68 46.17
CA GLY A 184 -25.77 -7.67 47.50
C GLY A 184 -26.33 -6.61 48.43
N GLY A 185 -27.61 -6.78 48.80
CA GLY A 185 -28.19 -5.90 49.80
C GLY A 185 -29.54 -6.42 50.24
N ALA A 186 -29.53 -7.32 51.24
CA ALA A 186 -30.57 -7.44 52.25
C ALA A 186 -30.26 -8.59 53.20
N GLY A 187 -30.06 -8.25 54.45
CA GLY A 187 -30.00 -9.20 55.56
C GLY A 187 -29.42 -8.54 56.79
#